data_eaf5ef0fc191d5054e69ea4a06adb23f
#
_entry.id   eaf5ef0fc191d5054e69ea4a06adb23f
#
_cell.length_a   1.000
_cell.length_b   1.000
_cell.length_c   1.000
_cell.angle_alpha   90.00
_cell.angle_beta   90.00
_cell.angle_gamma   90.00
#
_symmetry.space_group_name_H-M   'P 1'
#
loop_
_entity.id
_entity.type
_entity.pdbx_description
1 polymer ?
#
loop_
_entity_poly.entity_id
_entity_poly.type
_entity_poly.pdbx_seq_one_letter_code
_entity_poly.pdbx_strand_id
1 'polypeptide(L)'
;CSNLLFCLHIFLFYSICLWVSTLWAKLSITKHIAITHDHFDLRMGLVKPEGIDLNWMTMGHHECFARFTANREFDLSELSFAKFTTQVTRQDSDIIGLPVICSRLFRFSSFYVNRKSRIRSIKDLKGKKVGSPEWAHSAAVYMRGWMHNEMGVKLTDVHWVQAGANSPGREEKVELNLPKGLKLTRVAKKSLSEMIATGEIDCAIIARPPDSFLQGHPDVVRLFPDYL
;
A
#
# COMPACT_ATOMS: atom_id res chain seq x y z
N CYS A 1 35.90 -3.69 -53.65
CA CYS A 1 36.24 -4.34 -52.34
C CYS A 1 35.53 -3.73 -51.13
N SER A 2 34.90 -2.55 -51.21
CA SER A 2 34.26 -1.89 -50.04
C SER A 2 32.83 -2.37 -49.74
N ASN A 3 32.16 -3.04 -50.66
CA ASN A 3 30.78 -3.48 -50.45
C ASN A 3 30.63 -4.82 -49.70
N LEU A 4 31.70 -5.62 -49.66
CA LEU A 4 31.66 -6.92 -48.93
C LEU A 4 31.80 -6.74 -47.43
N LEU A 5 32.57 -5.76 -46.97
CA LEU A 5 32.70 -5.45 -45.53
C LEU A 5 31.42 -4.85 -44.95
N PHE A 6 30.69 -4.06 -45.75
CA PHE A 6 29.44 -3.46 -45.27
C PHE A 6 28.31 -4.51 -45.12
N CYS A 7 28.23 -5.48 -46.03
CA CYS A 7 27.31 -6.61 -45.86
C CYS A 7 27.66 -7.51 -44.67
N LEU A 8 28.94 -7.76 -44.37
CA LEU A 8 29.33 -8.57 -43.22
C LEU A 8 28.97 -7.90 -41.91
N HIS A 9 29.12 -6.56 -41.78
CA HIS A 9 28.73 -5.83 -40.57
C HIS A 9 27.21 -5.83 -40.34
N ILE A 10 26.40 -5.71 -41.38
CA ILE A 10 24.93 -5.78 -41.27
C ILE A 10 24.49 -7.19 -40.85
N PHE A 11 25.10 -8.24 -41.42
CA PHE A 11 24.79 -9.64 -41.03
C PHE A 11 25.21 -9.95 -39.58
N LEU A 12 26.35 -9.45 -39.12
CA LEU A 12 26.76 -9.60 -37.73
C LEU A 12 25.84 -8.83 -36.77
N PHE A 13 25.43 -7.61 -37.13
CA PHE A 13 24.49 -6.84 -36.32
C PHE A 13 23.10 -7.50 -36.25
N TYR A 14 22.59 -8.02 -37.36
CA TYR A 14 21.33 -8.76 -37.38
C TYR A 14 21.40 -10.07 -36.60
N SER A 15 22.51 -10.81 -36.70
CA SER A 15 22.72 -12.04 -35.92
C SER A 15 22.86 -11.75 -34.42
N ILE A 16 23.53 -10.66 -34.03
CA ILE A 16 23.66 -10.26 -32.62
C ILE A 16 22.32 -9.74 -32.09
N CYS A 17 21.55 -8.96 -32.85
CA CYS A 17 20.20 -8.56 -32.46
C CYS A 17 19.23 -9.73 -32.35
N LEU A 18 19.27 -10.69 -33.26
CA LEU A 18 18.48 -11.92 -33.18
C LEU A 18 18.92 -12.80 -31.98
N TRP A 19 20.22 -12.87 -31.69
CA TRP A 19 20.75 -13.62 -30.54
C TRP A 19 20.39 -12.95 -29.20
N VAL A 20 20.46 -11.63 -29.14
CA VAL A 20 20.01 -10.86 -27.97
C VAL A 20 18.49 -11.00 -27.80
N SER A 21 17.70 -10.91 -28.87
CA SER A 21 16.24 -11.10 -28.77
C SER A 21 15.85 -12.53 -28.37
N THR A 22 16.58 -13.57 -28.84
CA THR A 22 16.36 -14.96 -28.42
C THR A 22 16.89 -15.26 -27.02
N LEU A 23 17.94 -14.56 -26.55
CA LEU A 23 18.38 -14.65 -25.16
C LEU A 23 17.37 -14.01 -24.20
N TRP A 24 16.75 -12.88 -24.59
CA TRP A 24 15.67 -12.26 -23.80
C TRP A 24 14.40 -13.11 -23.77
N ALA A 25 14.10 -13.87 -24.84
CA ALA A 25 12.96 -14.78 -24.91
C ALA A 25 13.12 -16.04 -24.02
N LYS A 26 14.30 -16.28 -23.46
CA LYS A 26 14.59 -17.41 -22.56
C LYS A 26 14.79 -17.02 -21.10
N LEU A 27 14.56 -15.77 -20.71
CA LEU A 27 14.51 -15.41 -19.29
C LEU A 27 13.19 -15.95 -18.73
N SER A 28 13.23 -17.15 -18.17
CA SER A 28 12.17 -17.64 -17.30
C SER A 28 12.17 -16.73 -16.05
N ILE A 29 11.33 -15.71 -16.09
CA ILE A 29 11.16 -14.80 -14.95
C ILE A 29 10.16 -15.46 -14.04
N THR A 30 10.63 -16.04 -12.95
CA THR A 30 9.75 -16.52 -11.88
C THR A 30 9.09 -15.31 -11.22
N LYS A 31 7.79 -15.12 -11.46
CA LYS A 31 7.03 -13.98 -10.93
C LYS A 31 6.13 -14.43 -9.81
N HIS A 32 6.37 -13.92 -8.61
CA HIS A 32 5.49 -14.10 -7.47
C HIS A 32 4.54 -12.90 -7.39
N ILE A 33 3.27 -13.13 -7.65
CA ILE A 33 2.25 -12.09 -7.62
C ILE A 33 1.20 -12.46 -6.57
N ALA A 34 1.08 -11.66 -5.50
CA ALA A 34 -0.05 -11.76 -4.60
C ALA A 34 -1.14 -10.80 -5.06
N ILE A 35 -2.31 -11.30 -5.38
CA ILE A 35 -3.36 -10.52 -6.01
C ILE A 35 -4.72 -10.69 -5.37
N THR A 36 -5.43 -9.58 -5.35
CA THR A 36 -6.86 -9.44 -5.26
C THR A 36 -7.54 -9.63 -6.63
N HIS A 37 -8.79 -9.79 -6.66
CA HIS A 37 -9.78 -10.31 -7.60
C HIS A 37 -9.60 -10.11 -9.12
N ASP A 38 -8.82 -9.14 -9.59
CA ASP A 38 -8.90 -8.65 -10.97
C ASP A 38 -7.90 -9.30 -11.96
N HIS A 39 -7.19 -10.35 -11.55
CA HIS A 39 -6.20 -11.00 -12.42
C HIS A 39 -6.40 -12.51 -12.53
N PHE A 40 -7.65 -12.94 -12.45
CA PHE A 40 -8.02 -14.35 -12.52
C PHE A 40 -7.47 -15.05 -13.77
N ASP A 41 -7.58 -14.40 -14.92
CA ASP A 41 -7.15 -14.98 -16.21
C ASP A 41 -5.65 -15.25 -16.27
N LEU A 42 -4.83 -14.32 -15.74
CA LEU A 42 -3.38 -14.52 -15.62
C LEU A 42 -3.05 -15.63 -14.62
N ARG A 43 -3.74 -15.65 -13.48
CA ARG A 43 -3.53 -16.65 -12.43
C ARG A 43 -3.88 -18.05 -12.90
N MET A 44 -4.94 -18.20 -13.67
CA MET A 44 -5.40 -19.48 -14.20
C MET A 44 -4.68 -19.89 -15.48
N GLY A 45 -3.77 -19.05 -16.01
CA GLY A 45 -3.04 -19.31 -17.24
C GLY A 45 -3.90 -19.24 -18.50
N LEU A 46 -5.09 -18.62 -18.42
CA LEU A 46 -5.96 -18.37 -19.58
C LEU A 46 -5.36 -17.29 -20.48
N VAL A 47 -4.66 -16.34 -19.88
CA VAL A 47 -3.82 -15.36 -20.56
C VAL A 47 -2.39 -15.57 -20.09
N LYS A 48 -1.46 -15.68 -21.04
CA LYS A 48 -0.03 -15.86 -20.75
C LYS A 48 0.75 -14.70 -21.36
N PRO A 49 1.61 -14.03 -20.59
CA PRO A 49 2.52 -13.04 -21.15
C PRO A 49 3.51 -13.73 -22.08
N GLU A 50 3.80 -13.12 -23.23
CA GLU A 50 4.74 -13.67 -24.19
C GLU A 50 6.16 -13.69 -23.61
N GLY A 51 6.84 -14.82 -23.70
CA GLY A 51 8.22 -15.00 -23.24
C GLY A 51 8.39 -15.01 -21.70
N ILE A 52 7.31 -15.11 -20.93
CA ILE A 52 7.36 -15.10 -19.46
C ILE A 52 6.56 -16.27 -18.91
N ASP A 53 7.22 -17.09 -18.08
CA ASP A 53 6.56 -18.09 -17.27
C ASP A 53 6.22 -17.48 -15.89
N LEU A 54 4.92 -17.42 -15.59
CA LEU A 54 4.44 -16.87 -14.31
C LEU A 54 4.36 -17.98 -13.26
N ASN A 55 5.08 -17.80 -12.16
CA ASN A 55 4.88 -18.58 -10.96
C ASN A 55 4.02 -17.77 -9.98
N TRP A 56 2.74 -18.12 -9.90
CA TRP A 56 1.76 -17.38 -9.15
C TRP A 56 1.74 -17.79 -7.69
N MET A 57 1.96 -16.85 -6.78
CA MET A 57 1.87 -17.08 -5.34
C MET A 57 0.65 -16.38 -4.74
N THR A 58 -0.17 -17.16 -4.04
CA THR A 58 -1.30 -16.61 -3.28
C THR A 58 -0.90 -16.39 -1.83
N MET A 59 -1.00 -15.15 -1.37
CA MET A 59 -0.71 -14.78 0.02
C MET A 59 -1.54 -13.56 0.42
N GLY A 60 -1.58 -13.26 1.72
CA GLY A 60 -2.25 -12.07 2.22
C GLY A 60 -1.53 -10.78 1.81
N HIS A 61 -2.28 -9.70 1.54
CA HIS A 61 -1.72 -8.40 1.11
C HIS A 61 -0.59 -7.89 2.02
N HIS A 62 -0.77 -8.00 3.33
CA HIS A 62 0.22 -7.49 4.28
C HIS A 62 1.51 -8.29 4.24
N GLU A 63 1.42 -9.60 4.06
CA GLU A 63 2.57 -10.49 3.90
C GLU A 63 3.30 -10.16 2.60
N CYS A 64 2.58 -10.10 1.48
CA CYS A 64 3.13 -9.74 0.17
C CYS A 64 3.88 -8.42 0.24
N PHE A 65 3.23 -7.37 0.75
CA PHE A 65 3.83 -6.04 0.85
C PHE A 65 5.05 -6.00 1.78
N ALA A 66 5.03 -6.74 2.88
CA ALA A 66 6.16 -6.80 3.82
C ALA A 66 7.36 -7.50 3.19
N ARG A 67 7.16 -8.68 2.61
CA ARG A 67 8.22 -9.49 1.99
C ARG A 67 8.85 -8.77 0.79
N PHE A 68 8.03 -8.16 -0.07
CA PHE A 68 8.54 -7.37 -1.18
C PHE A 68 9.29 -6.12 -0.72
N THR A 69 8.75 -5.38 0.26
CA THR A 69 9.37 -4.14 0.75
C THR A 69 10.70 -4.41 1.44
N ALA A 70 10.78 -5.45 2.27
CA ALA A 70 11.97 -5.74 3.06
C ALA A 70 13.06 -6.48 2.25
N ASN A 71 12.67 -7.47 1.46
CA ASN A 71 13.61 -8.46 0.94
C ASN A 71 13.62 -8.57 -0.58
N ARG A 72 12.72 -7.89 -1.30
CA ARG A 72 12.56 -8.04 -2.77
C ARG A 72 12.39 -9.50 -3.20
N GLU A 73 11.63 -10.27 -2.44
CA GLU A 73 11.47 -11.71 -2.66
C GLU A 73 10.76 -12.06 -3.98
N PHE A 74 10.16 -11.08 -4.64
CA PHE A 74 9.38 -11.26 -5.86
C PHE A 74 9.90 -10.34 -6.97
N ASP A 75 9.84 -10.82 -8.20
CA ASP A 75 10.17 -10.01 -9.38
C ASP A 75 9.08 -8.99 -9.71
N LEU A 76 7.82 -9.36 -9.45
CA LEU A 76 6.64 -8.53 -9.64
C LEU A 76 5.74 -8.67 -8.43
N SER A 77 5.27 -7.57 -7.89
CA SER A 77 4.41 -7.57 -6.72
C SER A 77 3.38 -6.46 -6.76
N GLU A 78 2.19 -6.73 -6.28
CA GLU A 78 1.29 -5.67 -5.84
C GLU A 78 1.90 -4.97 -4.63
N LEU A 79 1.82 -3.65 -4.59
CA LEU A 79 2.33 -2.87 -3.48
C LEU A 79 1.35 -1.75 -3.11
N SER A 80 1.28 -1.45 -1.82
CA SER A 80 0.59 -0.27 -1.32
C SER A 80 1.15 0.98 -2.00
N PHE A 81 0.28 1.82 -2.59
CA PHE A 81 0.72 3.00 -3.33
C PHE A 81 1.53 3.98 -2.45
N ALA A 82 1.16 4.12 -1.18
CA ALA A 82 1.95 4.92 -0.24
C ALA A 82 3.37 4.36 -0.03
N LYS A 83 3.52 3.05 0.09
CA LYS A 83 4.84 2.40 0.22
C LYS A 83 5.64 2.51 -1.08
N PHE A 84 4.99 2.33 -2.21
CA PHE A 84 5.62 2.54 -3.52
C PHE A 84 6.18 3.95 -3.63
N THR A 85 5.35 4.98 -3.36
CA THR A 85 5.77 6.37 -3.42
C THR A 85 6.96 6.66 -2.49
N THR A 86 6.91 6.15 -1.25
CA THR A 86 8.02 6.34 -0.29
C THR A 86 9.32 5.72 -0.78
N GLN A 87 9.27 4.60 -1.49
CA GLN A 87 10.46 3.91 -1.97
C GLN A 87 10.98 4.50 -3.28
N VAL A 88 10.09 4.79 -4.25
CA VAL A 88 10.50 5.29 -5.58
C VAL A 88 11.08 6.71 -5.53
N THR A 89 10.80 7.47 -4.47
CA THR A 89 11.38 8.80 -4.26
C THR A 89 12.80 8.78 -3.66
N ARG A 90 13.31 7.61 -3.30
CA ARG A 90 14.70 7.48 -2.84
C ARG A 90 15.64 7.49 -4.04
N GLN A 91 16.86 8.02 -3.83
CA GLN A 91 17.86 8.09 -4.90
C GLN A 91 18.34 6.72 -5.37
N ASP A 92 18.32 5.73 -4.48
CA ASP A 92 18.74 4.34 -4.68
C ASP A 92 17.57 3.39 -4.96
N SER A 93 16.47 3.90 -5.49
CA SER A 93 15.29 3.07 -5.75
C SER A 93 15.58 1.97 -6.78
N ASP A 94 15.30 0.74 -6.39
CA ASP A 94 15.44 -0.49 -7.19
C ASP A 94 14.10 -0.99 -7.77
N ILE A 95 13.02 -0.22 -7.62
CA ILE A 95 11.68 -0.59 -8.08
C ILE A 95 11.15 0.38 -9.12
N ILE A 96 10.36 -0.15 -10.05
CA ILE A 96 9.60 0.61 -11.03
C ILE A 96 8.11 0.30 -10.89
N GLY A 97 7.25 1.28 -11.14
CA GLY A 97 5.80 1.09 -11.14
C GLY A 97 5.28 0.73 -12.52
N LEU A 98 4.51 -0.35 -12.60
CA LEU A 98 3.70 -0.62 -13.77
C LEU A 98 2.37 0.15 -13.66
N PRO A 99 1.80 0.69 -14.75
CA PRO A 99 0.57 1.49 -14.73
C PRO A 99 -0.69 0.61 -14.57
N VAL A 100 -0.65 -0.31 -13.61
CA VAL A 100 -1.75 -1.23 -13.29
C VAL A 100 -2.27 -0.91 -11.90
N ILE A 101 -3.54 -0.51 -11.81
CA ILE A 101 -4.21 -0.22 -10.54
C ILE A 101 -4.96 -1.46 -10.08
N CYS A 102 -4.35 -2.20 -9.15
CA CYS A 102 -4.88 -3.48 -8.66
C CYS A 102 -6.13 -3.33 -7.79
N SER A 103 -6.30 -2.21 -7.07
CA SER A 103 -7.42 -2.00 -6.15
C SER A 103 -7.82 -0.53 -6.05
N ARG A 104 -9.13 -0.27 -6.02
CA ARG A 104 -9.73 1.05 -5.79
C ARG A 104 -10.86 0.92 -4.77
N LEU A 105 -10.85 1.79 -3.77
CA LEU A 105 -11.87 1.81 -2.72
C LEU A 105 -12.19 3.24 -2.30
N PHE A 106 -13.46 3.51 -1.98
CA PHE A 106 -13.88 4.76 -1.36
C PHE A 106 -13.34 4.84 0.06
N ARG A 107 -12.51 5.85 0.34
CA ARG A 107 -11.74 5.92 1.60
C ARG A 107 -12.47 6.61 2.75
N PHE A 108 -13.59 7.28 2.52
CA PHE A 108 -14.44 7.79 3.59
C PHE A 108 -14.97 6.68 4.50
N SER A 109 -15.14 5.47 3.96
CA SER A 109 -15.45 4.27 4.76
C SER A 109 -14.41 3.91 5.82
N SER A 110 -13.19 4.48 5.73
CA SER A 110 -12.07 4.17 6.61
C SER A 110 -12.08 4.88 7.96
N PHE A 111 -12.97 5.85 8.17
CA PHE A 111 -13.08 6.60 9.42
C PHE A 111 -14.03 5.93 10.41
N TYR A 112 -13.49 5.50 11.53
CA TYR A 112 -14.24 4.97 12.66
C TYR A 112 -14.02 5.88 13.86
N VAL A 113 -15.08 6.17 14.62
CA VAL A 113 -15.03 7.05 15.79
C VAL A 113 -15.67 6.39 17.00
N ASN A 114 -15.16 6.72 18.20
CA ASN A 114 -15.85 6.39 19.42
C ASN A 114 -16.96 7.46 19.65
N ARG A 115 -18.21 7.03 19.84
CA ARG A 115 -19.34 7.95 20.05
C ARG A 115 -19.14 8.93 21.19
N LYS A 116 -18.44 8.52 22.23
CA LYS A 116 -18.16 9.35 23.41
C LYS A 116 -17.22 10.51 23.11
N SER A 117 -16.41 10.40 22.02
CA SER A 117 -15.53 11.47 21.58
C SER A 117 -16.27 12.68 20.99
N ARG A 118 -17.57 12.52 20.67
CA ARG A 118 -18.47 13.54 20.08
C ARG A 118 -17.98 14.09 18.74
N ILE A 119 -17.18 13.33 18.00
CA ILE A 119 -16.74 13.69 16.65
C ILE A 119 -17.92 13.49 15.70
N ARG A 120 -18.28 14.53 14.95
CA ARG A 120 -19.34 14.52 13.92
C ARG A 120 -18.82 14.93 12.56
N SER A 121 -17.65 15.57 12.53
CA SER A 121 -17.00 16.05 11.30
C SER A 121 -15.49 15.91 11.42
N ILE A 122 -14.80 16.03 10.29
CA ILE A 122 -13.32 16.00 10.26
C ILE A 122 -12.71 17.18 11.05
N LYS A 123 -13.38 18.32 11.12
CA LYS A 123 -12.88 19.49 11.86
C LYS A 123 -12.80 19.23 13.37
N ASP A 124 -13.62 18.30 13.87
CA ASP A 124 -13.63 17.90 15.28
C ASP A 124 -12.42 17.04 15.67
N LEU A 125 -11.60 16.60 14.70
CA LEU A 125 -10.38 15.83 14.96
C LEU A 125 -9.23 16.69 15.53
N LYS A 126 -9.34 18.04 15.51
CA LYS A 126 -8.34 18.90 16.12
C LYS A 126 -8.22 18.63 17.63
N GLY A 127 -6.99 18.40 18.09
CA GLY A 127 -6.69 18.03 19.48
C GLY A 127 -7.03 16.59 19.87
N LYS A 128 -7.57 15.79 18.95
CA LYS A 128 -7.99 14.41 19.20
C LYS A 128 -6.86 13.40 18.93
N LYS A 129 -7.01 12.21 19.51
CA LYS A 129 -6.15 11.06 19.26
C LYS A 129 -6.70 10.26 18.08
N VAL A 130 -5.95 10.19 16.98
CA VAL A 130 -6.35 9.48 15.76
C VAL A 130 -5.41 8.34 15.47
N GLY A 131 -5.95 7.13 15.42
CA GLY A 131 -5.20 5.90 15.18
C GLY A 131 -5.03 5.58 13.68
N SER A 132 -3.87 5.03 13.33
CA SER A 132 -3.59 4.47 12.00
C SER A 132 -2.66 3.27 12.14
N PRO A 133 -2.82 2.20 11.32
CA PRO A 133 -1.98 1.01 11.44
C PRO A 133 -0.50 1.25 11.15
N GLU A 134 -0.21 2.05 10.15
CA GLU A 134 1.12 2.52 9.75
C GLU A 134 0.99 3.95 9.26
N TRP A 135 2.07 4.73 9.34
CA TRP A 135 2.07 6.07 8.76
C TRP A 135 1.96 5.99 7.23
N ALA A 136 2.74 5.12 6.60
CA ALA A 136 2.69 4.87 5.16
C ALA A 136 1.56 3.89 4.73
N HIS A 137 0.44 3.87 5.46
CA HIS A 137 -0.75 3.12 5.10
C HIS A 137 -1.59 3.92 4.09
N SER A 138 -1.83 3.39 2.88
CA SER A 138 -2.45 4.14 1.78
C SER A 138 -3.76 4.83 2.16
N ALA A 139 -4.69 4.12 2.82
CA ALA A 139 -5.95 4.72 3.24
C ALA A 139 -5.74 5.96 4.12
N ALA A 140 -4.81 5.86 5.09
CA ALA A 140 -4.51 6.96 5.99
C ALA A 140 -3.76 8.10 5.28
N VAL A 141 -2.88 7.81 4.31
CA VAL A 141 -2.20 8.84 3.52
C VAL A 141 -3.21 9.66 2.73
N TYR A 142 -4.13 9.00 1.99
CA TYR A 142 -5.18 9.69 1.24
C TYR A 142 -6.07 10.53 2.16
N MET A 143 -6.51 9.96 3.28
CA MET A 143 -7.41 10.67 4.18
C MET A 143 -6.71 11.82 4.91
N ARG A 144 -5.43 11.68 5.28
CA ARG A 144 -4.64 12.80 5.82
C ARG A 144 -4.46 13.93 4.79
N GLY A 145 -4.20 13.58 3.53
CA GLY A 145 -4.14 14.54 2.44
C GLY A 145 -5.45 15.31 2.28
N TRP A 146 -6.57 14.60 2.23
CA TRP A 146 -7.89 15.21 2.16
C TRP A 146 -8.21 16.08 3.39
N MET A 147 -7.96 15.57 4.60
CA MET A 147 -8.12 16.34 5.83
C MET A 147 -7.35 17.66 5.80
N HIS A 148 -6.11 17.63 5.31
CA HIS A 148 -5.23 18.79 5.25
C HIS A 148 -5.65 19.77 4.16
N ASN A 149 -5.80 19.29 2.93
CA ASN A 149 -5.96 20.13 1.74
C ASN A 149 -7.38 20.67 1.60
N GLU A 150 -8.39 19.82 1.87
CA GLU A 150 -9.78 20.16 1.63
C GLU A 150 -10.49 20.63 2.92
N MET A 151 -10.15 20.03 4.05
CA MET A 151 -10.86 20.30 5.30
C MET A 151 -10.12 21.28 6.24
N GLY A 152 -8.89 21.68 5.90
CA GLY A 152 -8.10 22.63 6.66
C GLY A 152 -7.66 22.12 8.05
N VAL A 153 -7.59 20.80 8.24
CA VAL A 153 -7.09 20.18 9.49
C VAL A 153 -5.62 19.84 9.30
N LYS A 154 -4.74 20.60 9.95
CA LYS A 154 -3.29 20.36 9.88
C LYS A 154 -2.94 19.03 10.56
N LEU A 155 -1.96 18.32 10.03
CA LEU A 155 -1.51 17.05 10.61
C LEU A 155 -0.92 17.25 12.02
N THR A 156 -0.37 18.42 12.31
CA THR A 156 0.14 18.82 13.62
C THR A 156 -0.94 19.14 14.65
N ASP A 157 -2.18 19.36 14.20
CA ASP A 157 -3.33 19.64 15.09
C ASP A 157 -3.90 18.35 15.70
N VAL A 158 -3.41 17.18 15.27
CA VAL A 158 -3.90 15.86 15.66
C VAL A 158 -2.80 15.11 16.41
N HIS A 159 -3.18 14.35 17.43
CA HIS A 159 -2.27 13.43 18.09
C HIS A 159 -2.41 12.04 17.43
N TRP A 160 -1.45 11.68 16.62
CA TRP A 160 -1.46 10.41 15.90
C TRP A 160 -1.02 9.26 16.78
N VAL A 161 -1.72 8.13 16.64
CA VAL A 161 -1.40 6.88 17.35
C VAL A 161 -1.20 5.76 16.33
N GLN A 162 -0.04 5.13 16.37
CA GLN A 162 0.26 3.99 15.52
C GLN A 162 0.14 2.69 16.33
N ALA A 163 -0.73 1.78 15.89
CA ALA A 163 -0.90 0.46 16.45
C ALA A 163 -1.49 -0.48 15.39
N GLY A 164 -1.40 -1.79 15.58
CA GLY A 164 -2.04 -2.73 14.68
C GLY A 164 -3.56 -2.54 14.62
N ALA A 165 -4.17 -2.85 13.48
CA ALA A 165 -5.62 -2.60 13.29
C ALA A 165 -6.47 -3.44 14.27
N ASN A 166 -6.35 -4.78 14.21
CA ASN A 166 -7.11 -5.73 15.02
C ASN A 166 -6.21 -6.60 15.92
N SER A 167 -4.90 -6.59 15.68
CA SER A 167 -3.91 -7.31 16.47
C SER A 167 -2.77 -6.37 16.84
N PRO A 168 -2.21 -6.50 18.06
CA PRO A 168 -1.03 -5.74 18.48
C PRO A 168 0.22 -6.00 17.63
N GLY A 169 1.29 -5.24 17.85
CA GLY A 169 2.63 -5.52 17.34
C GLY A 169 2.91 -5.10 15.90
N ARG A 170 2.02 -4.36 15.25
CA ARG A 170 2.26 -3.89 13.88
C ARG A 170 3.27 -2.73 13.86
N GLU A 171 4.30 -2.90 13.04
CA GLU A 171 5.36 -1.92 12.86
C GLU A 171 5.29 -1.23 11.49
N GLU A 172 5.90 -0.05 11.41
CA GLU A 172 6.12 0.64 10.13
C GLU A 172 7.11 -0.16 9.26
N LYS A 173 6.80 -0.25 7.97
CA LYS A 173 7.60 -1.06 7.02
C LYS A 173 8.54 -0.22 6.15
N VAL A 174 8.48 1.09 6.30
CA VAL A 174 9.34 2.03 5.57
C VAL A 174 9.93 3.03 6.54
N GLU A 175 11.11 3.53 6.19
CA GLU A 175 11.71 4.64 6.91
C GLU A 175 10.86 5.91 6.74
N LEU A 176 10.60 6.61 7.84
CA LEU A 176 9.76 7.79 7.86
C LEU A 176 10.57 9.04 8.14
N ASN A 177 10.39 10.05 7.29
CA ASN A 177 10.80 11.41 7.57
C ASN A 177 9.54 12.23 7.91
N LEU A 178 9.27 12.40 9.20
CA LEU A 178 8.03 13.04 9.66
C LEU A 178 8.18 14.56 9.70
N PRO A 179 7.12 15.32 9.35
CA PRO A 179 7.13 16.78 9.47
C PRO A 179 7.43 17.24 10.89
N LYS A 180 8.17 18.35 11.02
CA LYS A 180 8.47 18.97 12.32
C LYS A 180 7.18 19.33 13.06
N GLY A 181 7.12 19.01 14.34
CA GLY A 181 5.97 19.30 15.21
C GLY A 181 4.83 18.27 15.15
N LEU A 182 4.96 17.25 14.31
CA LEU A 182 3.98 16.16 14.27
C LEU A 182 4.10 15.27 15.52
N LYS A 183 2.95 14.99 16.16
CA LYS A 183 2.87 14.14 17.35
C LYS A 183 2.45 12.73 16.93
N LEU A 184 3.37 11.77 16.99
CA LEU A 184 3.11 10.36 16.70
C LEU A 184 3.56 9.49 17.87
N THR A 185 2.62 8.77 18.47
CA THR A 185 2.88 7.78 19.52
C THR A 185 2.70 6.37 18.95
N ARG A 186 3.67 5.49 19.16
CA ARG A 186 3.58 4.06 18.79
C ARG A 186 3.13 3.24 20.00
N VAL A 187 2.14 2.38 19.79
CA VAL A 187 1.58 1.48 20.80
C VAL A 187 1.72 0.04 20.31
N ALA A 188 2.66 -0.70 20.90
CA ALA A 188 2.98 -2.06 20.47
C ALA A 188 2.08 -3.14 21.08
N LYS A 189 1.49 -2.87 22.26
CA LYS A 189 0.80 -3.90 23.08
C LYS A 189 -0.72 -3.93 22.91
N LYS A 190 -1.30 -2.98 22.16
CA LYS A 190 -2.75 -2.87 21.93
C LYS A 190 -3.03 -2.73 20.45
N SER A 191 -4.25 -3.12 20.04
CA SER A 191 -4.78 -2.86 18.70
C SER A 191 -5.59 -1.57 18.67
N LEU A 192 -5.76 -0.98 17.48
CA LEU A 192 -6.64 0.17 17.28
C LEU A 192 -8.10 -0.18 17.56
N SER A 193 -8.49 -1.44 17.28
CA SER A 193 -9.82 -1.95 17.58
C SER A 193 -10.15 -1.93 19.07
N GLU A 194 -9.21 -2.36 19.91
CA GLU A 194 -9.33 -2.28 21.36
C GLU A 194 -9.36 -0.83 21.84
N MET A 195 -8.40 -0.03 21.37
CA MET A 195 -8.24 1.37 21.82
C MET A 195 -9.43 2.26 21.46
N ILE A 196 -10.07 2.04 20.30
CA ILE A 196 -11.27 2.81 19.93
C ILE A 196 -12.48 2.36 20.73
N ALA A 197 -12.61 1.06 21.04
CA ALA A 197 -13.69 0.54 21.88
C ALA A 197 -13.62 1.10 23.30
N THR A 198 -12.42 1.16 23.88
CA THR A 198 -12.20 1.69 25.24
C THR A 198 -12.20 3.22 25.32
N GLY A 199 -12.12 3.92 24.16
CA GLY A 199 -12.02 5.38 24.12
C GLY A 199 -10.60 5.92 24.39
N GLU A 200 -9.59 5.08 24.35
CA GLU A 200 -8.18 5.50 24.42
C GLU A 200 -7.75 6.30 23.20
N ILE A 201 -8.38 6.04 22.05
CA ILE A 201 -8.33 6.89 20.86
C ILE A 201 -9.74 7.34 20.49
N ASP A 202 -9.85 8.52 19.92
CA ASP A 202 -11.12 9.14 19.54
C ASP A 202 -11.60 8.70 18.17
N CYS A 203 -10.66 8.47 17.25
CA CYS A 203 -10.89 8.09 15.86
C CYS A 203 -9.82 7.10 15.40
N ALA A 204 -10.17 6.25 14.44
CA ALA A 204 -9.24 5.39 13.72
C ALA A 204 -9.43 5.50 12.21
N ILE A 205 -8.33 5.59 11.47
CA ILE A 205 -8.31 5.57 10.00
C ILE A 205 -7.74 4.23 9.55
N ILE A 206 -8.63 3.29 9.24
CA ILE A 206 -8.31 1.89 8.97
C ILE A 206 -9.01 1.44 7.69
N ALA A 207 -8.27 0.81 6.76
CA ALA A 207 -8.81 0.37 5.46
C ALA A 207 -9.85 -0.76 5.57
N ARG A 208 -9.71 -1.62 6.59
CA ARG A 208 -10.68 -2.67 6.91
C ARG A 208 -11.39 -2.32 8.21
N PRO A 209 -12.68 -2.67 8.37
CA PRO A 209 -13.37 -2.41 9.62
C PRO A 209 -12.63 -2.99 10.82
N PRO A 210 -12.55 -2.25 11.94
CA PRO A 210 -12.03 -2.82 13.20
C PRO A 210 -12.98 -3.90 13.72
N ASP A 211 -12.44 -4.91 14.38
CA ASP A 211 -13.22 -6.04 14.90
C ASP A 211 -14.29 -5.57 15.89
N SER A 212 -14.00 -4.57 16.70
CA SER A 212 -14.99 -3.97 17.60
C SER A 212 -16.20 -3.40 16.86
N PHE A 213 -16.01 -2.82 15.66
CA PHE A 213 -17.13 -2.39 14.83
C PHE A 213 -17.91 -3.58 14.25
N LEU A 214 -17.19 -4.60 13.73
CA LEU A 214 -17.83 -5.81 13.17
C LEU A 214 -18.62 -6.60 14.21
N GLN A 215 -18.15 -6.60 15.46
CA GLN A 215 -18.83 -7.24 16.60
C GLN A 215 -19.98 -6.39 17.18
N GLY A 216 -20.27 -5.23 16.59
CA GLY A 216 -21.38 -4.39 17.01
C GLY A 216 -21.15 -3.64 18.31
N HIS A 217 -19.88 -3.27 18.64
CA HIS A 217 -19.61 -2.49 19.85
C HIS A 217 -20.42 -1.17 19.84
N PRO A 218 -21.21 -0.85 20.88
CA PRO A 218 -22.19 0.24 20.84
C PRO A 218 -21.57 1.63 20.64
N ASP A 219 -20.33 1.81 21.08
CA ASP A 219 -19.63 3.10 20.99
C ASP A 219 -18.78 3.27 19.72
N VAL A 220 -18.59 2.21 18.90
CA VAL A 220 -17.75 2.28 17.71
C VAL A 220 -18.60 2.37 16.46
N VAL A 221 -18.48 3.49 15.73
CA VAL A 221 -19.30 3.75 14.54
C VAL A 221 -18.46 4.34 13.42
N ARG A 222 -18.97 4.29 12.19
CA ARG A 222 -18.39 5.05 11.08
C ARG A 222 -18.71 6.52 11.23
N LEU A 223 -17.73 7.37 10.95
CA LEU A 223 -17.94 8.82 10.87
C LEU A 223 -18.80 9.20 9.66
N PHE A 224 -18.63 8.49 8.55
CA PHE A 224 -19.38 8.67 7.32
C PHE A 224 -20.15 7.37 7.01
N PRO A 225 -21.40 7.24 7.47
CA PRO A 225 -22.20 6.03 7.17
C PRO A 225 -22.55 5.95 5.67
N ASP A 226 -22.82 7.10 5.04
CA ASP A 226 -23.24 7.23 3.63
C ASP A 226 -22.00 7.59 2.75
N TYR A 227 -21.00 6.73 2.75
CA TYR A 227 -19.69 6.98 2.10
C TYR A 227 -19.63 6.58 0.61
N LEU A 228 -20.70 6.06 0.04
CA LEU A 228 -20.84 5.64 -1.38
C LEU A 228 -21.27 6.80 -2.27
#